data_21a95783644d068f2d60d84eff951135
#
_entry.id   21a95783644d068f2d60d84eff951135
#
_cell.length_a   1.000
_cell.length_b   1.000
_cell.length_c   1.000
_cell.angle_alpha   90.00
_cell.angle_beta   90.00
_cell.angle_gamma   90.00
#
_symmetry.space_group_name_H-M   'P 1'
#
loop_
_entity.id
_entity.type
_entity.pdbx_description
1 polymer ?
#
loop_
_entity_poly.entity_id
_entity_poly.type
_entity_poly.pdbx_seq_one_letter_code
_entity_poly.pdbx_strand_id
1 'polypeptide(L)'
;MDAARNHARLLDAAARTVREQGLKHLTMEAVATAAGVGKGTVFRRFGDRAGLLQALLQHSEDTFRAAHLSDPAPADSRDEAIEQLCAFGVAAIRRYAQEFELQTAAEPAPDQRYRRGPRRSYHERVSVLLALAAPQADAELLGHALLGYLDPALLRHLSDQCHLPLRRLEGGWLELVTRLTRGAPTTDWGNGAAGSSS
;
A
#
# COMPACT_ATOMS: atom_id res chain seq x y z
N MET A 1 -15.49 -22.80 9.69
CA MET A 1 -15.98 -21.46 9.28
C MET A 1 -16.02 -20.43 10.42
N ASP A 2 -16.30 -20.79 11.66
CA ASP A 2 -16.39 -19.82 12.77
C ASP A 2 -15.08 -19.17 13.18
N ALA A 3 -13.95 -19.89 13.13
CA ALA A 3 -12.66 -19.36 13.59
C ALA A 3 -12.11 -18.23 12.71
N ALA A 4 -12.29 -18.29 11.39
CA ALA A 4 -11.87 -17.24 10.46
C ALA A 4 -12.78 -16.00 10.60
N ARG A 5 -14.10 -16.20 10.69
CA ARG A 5 -15.07 -15.11 10.89
C ARG A 5 -14.84 -14.39 12.22
N ASN A 6 -14.54 -15.14 13.28
CA ASN A 6 -14.22 -14.57 14.58
C ASN A 6 -12.90 -13.80 14.56
N HIS A 7 -11.89 -14.27 13.82
CA HIS A 7 -10.63 -13.56 13.63
C HIS A 7 -10.84 -12.21 12.94
N ALA A 8 -11.59 -12.18 11.85
CA ALA A 8 -11.89 -10.93 11.15
C ALA A 8 -12.64 -9.93 12.07
N ARG A 9 -13.65 -10.40 12.83
CA ARG A 9 -14.37 -9.54 13.80
C ARG A 9 -13.46 -8.92 14.85
N LEU A 10 -12.47 -9.66 15.34
CA LEU A 10 -11.48 -9.14 16.31
C LEU A 10 -10.60 -8.06 15.68
N LEU A 11 -10.16 -8.26 14.45
CA LEU A 11 -9.35 -7.28 13.72
C LEU A 11 -10.14 -6.03 13.34
N ASP A 12 -11.41 -6.19 12.95
CA ASP A 12 -12.31 -5.05 12.70
C ASP A 12 -12.55 -4.22 13.98
N ALA A 13 -12.70 -4.88 15.12
CA ALA A 13 -12.83 -4.21 16.41
C ALA A 13 -11.53 -3.46 16.78
N ALA A 14 -10.37 -4.08 16.57
CA ALA A 14 -9.06 -3.46 16.79
C ALA A 14 -8.86 -2.24 15.87
N ALA A 15 -9.19 -2.36 14.57
CA ALA A 15 -9.11 -1.26 13.62
C ALA A 15 -10.02 -0.09 14.01
N ARG A 16 -11.24 -0.35 14.47
CA ARG A 16 -12.13 0.69 15.00
C ARG A 16 -11.53 1.38 16.22
N THR A 17 -11.01 0.62 17.18
CA THR A 17 -10.36 1.19 18.38
C THR A 17 -9.22 2.13 18.01
N VAL A 18 -8.37 1.75 17.05
CA VAL A 18 -7.28 2.61 16.59
C VAL A 18 -7.80 3.88 15.94
N ARG A 19 -8.82 3.79 15.06
CA ARG A 19 -9.39 4.97 14.39
C ARG A 19 -10.08 5.95 15.33
N GLU A 20 -10.78 5.44 16.33
CA GLU A 20 -11.62 6.26 17.23
C GLU A 20 -10.83 6.81 18.43
N GLN A 21 -9.86 6.06 18.91
CA GLN A 21 -9.19 6.36 20.17
C GLN A 21 -7.66 6.53 20.03
N GLY A 22 -7.10 6.13 18.90
CA GLY A 22 -5.66 6.12 18.63
C GLY A 22 -4.96 4.84 19.13
N LEU A 23 -3.76 4.62 18.59
CA LEU A 23 -2.98 3.39 18.81
C LEU A 23 -2.59 3.17 20.28
N LYS A 24 -2.42 4.22 21.06
CA LYS A 24 -2.10 4.13 22.50
C LYS A 24 -3.18 3.39 23.29
N HIS A 25 -4.43 3.43 22.84
CA HIS A 25 -5.57 2.75 23.49
C HIS A 25 -5.80 1.34 22.97
N LEU A 26 -5.04 0.87 21.99
CA LEU A 26 -5.10 -0.50 21.50
C LEU A 26 -4.48 -1.46 22.53
N THR A 27 -5.33 -2.05 23.36
CA THR A 27 -4.97 -3.09 24.32
C THR A 27 -5.76 -4.37 24.04
N MET A 28 -5.28 -5.50 24.55
CA MET A 28 -5.97 -6.79 24.41
C MET A 28 -7.36 -6.75 25.07
N GLU A 29 -7.49 -6.01 26.17
CA GLU A 29 -8.74 -5.77 26.89
C GLU A 29 -9.71 -4.90 26.08
N ALA A 30 -9.23 -3.80 25.52
CA ALA A 30 -10.05 -2.91 24.71
C ALA A 30 -10.63 -3.65 23.48
N VAL A 31 -9.81 -4.47 22.81
CA VAL A 31 -10.27 -5.28 21.67
C VAL A 31 -11.28 -6.35 22.12
N ALA A 32 -11.06 -7.02 23.27
CA ALA A 32 -12.00 -8.00 23.81
C ALA A 32 -13.37 -7.35 24.08
N THR A 33 -13.37 -6.20 24.72
CA THR A 33 -14.59 -5.41 25.01
C THR A 33 -15.28 -4.98 23.73
N ALA A 34 -14.55 -4.39 22.77
CA ALA A 34 -15.10 -3.90 21.51
C ALA A 34 -15.64 -5.01 20.62
N ALA A 35 -15.09 -6.22 20.73
CA ALA A 35 -15.54 -7.41 19.98
C ALA A 35 -16.61 -8.24 20.73
N GLY A 36 -16.90 -7.93 21.99
CA GLY A 36 -17.86 -8.69 22.80
C GLY A 36 -17.39 -10.11 23.14
N VAL A 37 -16.07 -10.30 23.38
CA VAL A 37 -15.50 -11.61 23.71
C VAL A 37 -14.68 -11.55 25.00
N GLY A 38 -14.38 -12.71 25.58
CA GLY A 38 -13.49 -12.81 26.75
C GLY A 38 -12.04 -12.47 26.39
N LYS A 39 -11.31 -11.78 27.28
CA LYS A 39 -9.88 -11.44 27.15
C LYS A 39 -9.02 -12.64 26.73
N GLY A 40 -9.26 -13.82 27.33
CA GLY A 40 -8.54 -15.06 27.00
C GLY A 40 -8.66 -15.48 25.54
N THR A 41 -9.75 -15.11 24.86
CA THR A 41 -9.95 -15.39 23.42
C THR A 41 -8.98 -14.56 22.58
N VAL A 42 -8.79 -13.28 22.93
CA VAL A 42 -7.87 -12.37 22.24
C VAL A 42 -6.42 -12.81 22.47
N PHE A 43 -6.05 -13.11 23.70
CA PHE A 43 -4.70 -13.61 24.02
C PHE A 43 -4.37 -14.93 23.32
N ARG A 44 -5.29 -15.89 23.33
CA ARG A 44 -5.09 -17.16 22.62
C ARG A 44 -4.91 -16.98 21.12
N ARG A 45 -5.51 -15.93 20.53
CA ARG A 45 -5.46 -15.69 19.08
C ARG A 45 -4.23 -14.92 18.63
N PHE A 46 -3.80 -13.92 19.39
CA PHE A 46 -2.74 -12.99 18.98
C PHE A 46 -1.47 -13.12 19.84
N GLY A 47 -1.52 -13.86 20.94
CA GLY A 47 -0.41 -14.00 21.88
C GLY A 47 -0.25 -12.76 22.77
N ASP A 48 0.18 -11.67 22.20
CA ASP A 48 0.43 -10.41 22.88
C ASP A 48 0.04 -9.19 22.03
N ARG A 49 0.38 -8.00 22.52
CA ARG A 49 0.12 -6.74 21.79
C ARG A 49 0.91 -6.66 20.47
N ALA A 50 2.14 -7.18 20.42
CA ALA A 50 2.94 -7.16 19.20
C ALA A 50 2.31 -8.05 18.12
N GLY A 51 1.88 -9.26 18.48
CA GLY A 51 1.13 -10.14 17.58
C GLY A 51 -0.19 -9.53 17.09
N LEU A 52 -0.91 -8.79 17.95
CA LEU A 52 -2.11 -8.06 17.57
C LEU A 52 -1.79 -6.95 16.55
N LEU A 53 -0.72 -6.17 16.77
CA LEU A 53 -0.28 -5.12 15.84
C LEU A 53 0.08 -5.68 14.48
N GLN A 54 0.86 -6.77 14.44
CA GLN A 54 1.22 -7.44 13.19
C GLN A 54 -0.02 -7.97 12.45
N ALA A 55 -0.94 -8.61 13.17
CA ALA A 55 -2.18 -9.12 12.58
C ALA A 55 -3.07 -7.98 12.04
N LEU A 56 -3.10 -6.84 12.72
CA LEU A 56 -3.85 -5.67 12.28
C LEU A 56 -3.24 -5.05 11.00
N LEU A 57 -1.92 -4.96 10.90
CA LEU A 57 -1.24 -4.53 9.67
C LEU A 57 -1.53 -5.47 8.50
N GLN A 58 -1.45 -6.79 8.74
CA GLN A 58 -1.76 -7.78 7.72
C GLN A 58 -3.22 -7.67 7.26
N HIS A 59 -4.14 -7.49 8.19
CA HIS A 59 -5.57 -7.31 7.87
C HIS A 59 -5.84 -6.08 7.01
N SER A 60 -5.20 -4.96 7.35
CA SER A 60 -5.28 -3.74 6.53
C SER A 60 -4.71 -3.94 5.14
N GLU A 61 -3.58 -4.62 5.03
CA GLU A 61 -2.98 -4.99 3.75
C GLU A 61 -3.91 -5.86 2.91
N ASP A 62 -4.49 -6.91 3.51
CA ASP A 62 -5.42 -7.82 2.83
C ASP A 62 -6.68 -7.09 2.38
N THR A 63 -7.20 -6.17 3.19
CA THR A 63 -8.35 -5.32 2.86
C THR A 63 -8.03 -4.40 1.68
N PHE A 64 -6.88 -3.75 1.70
CA PHE A 64 -6.44 -2.89 0.60
C PHE A 64 -6.25 -3.69 -0.70
N ARG A 65 -5.62 -4.86 -0.62
CA ARG A 65 -5.45 -5.75 -1.78
C ARG A 65 -6.79 -6.20 -2.34
N ALA A 66 -7.71 -6.60 -1.49
CA ALA A 66 -9.06 -7.00 -1.91
C ALA A 66 -9.78 -5.86 -2.64
N ALA A 67 -9.64 -4.64 -2.17
CA ALA A 67 -10.29 -3.46 -2.78
C ALA A 67 -9.64 -3.00 -4.10
N HIS A 68 -8.32 -3.22 -4.29
CA HIS A 68 -7.58 -2.61 -5.39
C HIS A 68 -6.86 -3.60 -6.32
N LEU A 69 -6.75 -4.88 -5.95
CA LEU A 69 -6.06 -5.91 -6.73
C LEU A 69 -6.92 -7.12 -7.06
N SER A 70 -7.90 -7.47 -6.22
CA SER A 70 -8.74 -8.66 -6.38
C SER A 70 -9.98 -8.35 -7.19
N ASP A 71 -9.80 -8.05 -8.45
CA ASP A 71 -10.88 -7.78 -9.39
C ASP A 71 -11.49 -6.35 -9.38
N PRO A 72 -10.74 -5.34 -9.74
CA PRO A 72 -11.34 -4.32 -10.55
C PRO A 72 -11.47 -4.95 -11.94
N ALA A 73 -12.60 -4.75 -12.62
CA ALA A 73 -12.71 -5.05 -14.02
C ALA A 73 -11.42 -4.60 -14.73
N PRO A 74 -10.83 -5.44 -15.60
CA PRO A 74 -9.66 -5.01 -16.36
C PRO A 74 -10.00 -3.66 -16.99
N ALA A 75 -9.09 -2.70 -16.93
CA ALA A 75 -9.31 -1.43 -17.61
C ALA A 75 -9.50 -1.73 -19.09
N ASP A 76 -10.66 -1.37 -19.64
CA ASP A 76 -10.99 -1.60 -21.04
C ASP A 76 -10.53 -0.47 -21.94
N SER A 77 -10.06 0.62 -21.36
CA SER A 77 -9.59 1.80 -22.07
C SER A 77 -8.38 2.44 -21.39
N ARG A 78 -7.69 3.28 -22.17
CA ARG A 78 -6.57 4.10 -21.69
C ARG A 78 -6.99 5.02 -20.55
N ASP A 79 -8.13 5.67 -20.67
CA ASP A 79 -8.60 6.65 -19.69
C ASP A 79 -8.96 5.95 -18.39
N GLU A 80 -9.60 4.81 -18.46
CA GLU A 80 -9.91 3.99 -17.28
C GLU A 80 -8.64 3.48 -16.59
N ALA A 81 -7.61 3.08 -17.36
CA ALA A 81 -6.33 2.69 -16.80
C ALA A 81 -5.66 3.86 -16.04
N ILE A 82 -5.75 5.07 -16.56
CA ILE A 82 -5.25 6.28 -15.89
C ILE A 82 -6.04 6.55 -14.60
N GLU A 83 -7.37 6.46 -14.65
CA GLU A 83 -8.22 6.65 -13.47
C GLU A 83 -7.92 5.64 -12.38
N GLN A 84 -7.73 4.36 -12.74
CA GLN A 84 -7.38 3.30 -11.80
C GLN A 84 -5.99 3.51 -11.20
N LEU A 85 -4.99 3.95 -11.97
CA LEU A 85 -3.67 4.32 -11.46
C LEU A 85 -3.76 5.49 -10.46
N CYS A 86 -4.52 6.52 -10.81
CA CYS A 86 -4.74 7.67 -9.95
C CYS A 86 -5.39 7.26 -8.63
N ALA A 87 -6.47 6.49 -8.69
CA ALA A 87 -7.22 6.01 -7.53
C ALA A 87 -6.38 5.12 -6.62
N PHE A 88 -5.60 4.19 -7.20
CA PHE A 88 -4.71 3.28 -6.47
C PHE A 88 -3.70 4.04 -5.62
N GLY A 89 -2.98 5.00 -6.19
CA GLY A 89 -1.95 5.70 -5.43
C GLY A 89 -2.51 6.65 -4.38
N VAL A 90 -3.63 7.34 -4.67
CA VAL A 90 -4.31 8.17 -3.66
C VAL A 90 -4.79 7.30 -2.50
N ALA A 91 -5.39 6.15 -2.77
CA ALA A 91 -5.82 5.22 -1.72
C ALA A 91 -4.64 4.67 -0.90
N ALA A 92 -3.52 4.33 -1.55
CA ALA A 92 -2.30 3.88 -0.88
C ALA A 92 -1.72 4.96 0.04
N ILE A 93 -1.60 6.21 -0.44
CA ILE A 93 -1.10 7.35 0.35
C ILE A 93 -1.98 7.59 1.57
N ARG A 94 -3.31 7.59 1.42
CA ARG A 94 -4.26 7.76 2.53
C ARG A 94 -4.14 6.65 3.56
N ARG A 95 -4.04 5.40 3.09
CA ARG A 95 -3.84 4.26 3.96
C ARG A 95 -2.56 4.39 4.78
N TYR A 96 -1.44 4.70 4.15
CA TYR A 96 -0.16 4.89 4.85
C TYR A 96 -0.23 6.01 5.88
N ALA A 97 -0.88 7.12 5.57
CA ALA A 97 -1.05 8.22 6.52
C ALA A 97 -1.89 7.81 7.75
N GLN A 98 -2.90 6.97 7.57
CA GLN A 98 -3.74 6.46 8.67
C GLN A 98 -3.03 5.38 9.51
N GLU A 99 -2.15 4.60 8.91
CA GLU A 99 -1.47 3.47 9.55
C GLU A 99 -0.07 3.79 10.06
N PHE A 100 0.37 5.03 9.91
CA PHE A 100 1.73 5.45 10.21
C PHE A 100 2.20 5.04 11.61
N GLU A 101 1.40 5.34 12.65
CA GLU A 101 1.71 4.95 14.02
C GLU A 101 1.73 3.43 14.19
N LEU A 102 0.81 2.73 13.53
CA LEU A 102 0.71 1.28 13.56
C LEU A 102 1.94 0.61 12.93
N GLN A 103 2.39 1.11 11.76
CA GLN A 103 3.58 0.61 11.08
C GLN A 103 4.85 0.85 11.91
N THR A 104 4.96 2.02 12.56
CA THR A 104 6.08 2.33 13.45
C THR A 104 6.10 1.43 14.69
N ALA A 105 4.92 1.14 15.27
CA ALA A 105 4.81 0.31 16.48
C ALA A 105 4.98 -1.20 16.22
N ALA A 106 4.73 -1.65 14.99
CA ALA A 106 4.82 -3.05 14.60
C ALA A 106 6.13 -3.41 13.90
N GLU A 107 7.18 -2.58 13.99
CA GLU A 107 8.42 -2.67 13.21
C GLU A 107 8.84 -4.12 12.89
N PRO A 108 8.77 -4.55 11.61
CA PRO A 108 9.40 -5.79 11.19
C PRO A 108 10.92 -5.59 11.12
N ALA A 109 11.67 -6.65 11.39
CA ALA A 109 13.12 -6.63 11.22
C ALA A 109 13.52 -6.13 9.83
N PRO A 110 14.61 -5.34 9.69
CA PRO A 110 15.00 -4.65 8.45
C PRO A 110 15.11 -5.54 7.22
N ASP A 111 15.45 -6.83 7.39
CA ASP A 111 15.61 -7.83 6.35
C ASP A 111 14.28 -8.34 5.76
N GLN A 112 13.17 -8.15 6.45
CA GLN A 112 11.85 -8.62 6.00
C GLN A 112 11.12 -7.60 5.11
N ARG A 113 11.54 -6.34 5.10
CA ARG A 113 10.89 -5.26 4.34
C ARG A 113 10.83 -5.52 2.83
N TYR A 114 11.82 -6.23 2.26
CA TYR A 114 11.96 -6.43 0.82
C TYR A 114 11.70 -7.88 0.37
N ARG A 115 11.59 -8.84 1.29
CA ARG A 115 11.67 -10.26 0.94
C ARG A 115 10.35 -10.94 0.60
N ARG A 116 9.20 -10.44 1.06
CA ARG A 116 7.90 -11.09 0.80
C ARG A 116 6.78 -10.06 0.84
N GLY A 117 5.94 -10.05 -0.17
CA GLY A 117 4.64 -9.55 0.04
C GLY A 117 4.04 -8.68 -1.05
N PRO A 118 3.23 -7.74 -0.64
CA PRO A 118 2.29 -6.98 -1.46
C PRO A 118 2.93 -6.25 -2.64
N ARG A 119 4.20 -5.84 -2.51
CA ARG A 119 4.90 -5.04 -3.53
C ARG A 119 4.94 -5.70 -4.91
N ARG A 120 5.06 -7.03 -4.98
CA ARG A 120 5.03 -7.75 -6.26
C ARG A 120 3.65 -7.65 -6.93
N SER A 121 2.58 -7.92 -6.19
CA SER A 121 1.22 -7.83 -6.72
C SER A 121 0.84 -6.39 -7.09
N TYR A 122 1.34 -5.40 -6.34
CA TYR A 122 1.18 -3.98 -6.71
C TYR A 122 1.93 -3.65 -7.99
N HIS A 123 3.16 -4.15 -8.14
CA HIS A 123 3.95 -3.95 -9.34
C HIS A 123 3.27 -4.56 -10.56
N GLU A 124 2.83 -5.81 -10.48
CA GLU A 124 2.09 -6.49 -11.55
C GLU A 124 0.87 -5.66 -11.98
N ARG A 125 0.07 -5.18 -11.02
CA ARG A 125 -1.11 -4.36 -11.31
C ARG A 125 -0.76 -3.02 -11.95
N VAL A 126 0.18 -2.29 -11.35
CA VAL A 126 0.62 -0.98 -11.85
C VAL A 126 1.23 -1.09 -13.25
N SER A 127 2.03 -2.12 -13.52
CA SER A 127 2.64 -2.35 -14.84
C SER A 127 1.59 -2.67 -15.90
N VAL A 128 0.57 -3.47 -15.60
CA VAL A 128 -0.54 -3.73 -16.53
C VAL A 128 -1.29 -2.46 -16.88
N LEU A 129 -1.62 -1.64 -15.87
CA LEU A 129 -2.31 -0.36 -16.10
C LEU A 129 -1.44 0.63 -16.88
N LEU A 130 -0.13 0.69 -16.60
CA LEU A 130 0.81 1.53 -17.35
C LEU A 130 0.94 1.09 -18.79
N ALA A 131 0.97 -0.22 -19.08
CA ALA A 131 1.05 -0.72 -20.45
C ALA A 131 -0.17 -0.30 -21.29
N LEU A 132 -1.36 -0.19 -20.68
CA LEU A 132 -2.56 0.33 -21.32
C LEU A 132 -2.54 1.87 -21.43
N ALA A 133 -2.13 2.54 -20.37
CA ALA A 133 -2.16 4.01 -20.27
C ALA A 133 -1.04 4.68 -21.10
N ALA A 134 0.11 4.02 -21.25
CA ALA A 134 1.30 4.53 -21.94
C ALA A 134 2.00 3.40 -22.72
N PRO A 135 1.46 2.91 -23.86
CA PRO A 135 1.97 1.74 -24.58
C PRO A 135 3.40 1.86 -25.10
N GLN A 136 3.92 3.08 -25.21
CA GLN A 136 5.29 3.35 -25.69
C GLN A 136 6.32 3.43 -24.53
N ALA A 137 5.86 3.33 -23.28
CA ALA A 137 6.72 3.45 -22.13
C ALA A 137 7.16 2.06 -21.63
N ASP A 138 8.32 2.00 -20.96
CA ASP A 138 8.72 0.81 -20.22
C ASP A 138 7.86 0.68 -18.94
N ALA A 139 6.72 -0.01 -19.10
CA ALA A 139 5.74 -0.15 -18.03
C ALA A 139 6.28 -0.92 -16.82
N GLU A 140 7.23 -1.84 -17.02
CA GLU A 140 7.86 -2.59 -15.93
C GLU A 140 8.74 -1.67 -15.08
N LEU A 141 9.66 -0.95 -15.72
CA LEU A 141 10.57 -0.04 -15.02
C LEU A 141 9.83 1.13 -14.37
N LEU A 142 8.88 1.74 -15.08
CA LEU A 142 8.08 2.85 -14.56
C LEU A 142 7.13 2.39 -13.44
N GLY A 143 6.68 1.14 -13.46
CA GLY A 143 5.93 0.53 -12.35
C GLY A 143 6.74 0.53 -11.05
N HIS A 144 8.03 0.18 -11.13
CA HIS A 144 8.94 0.28 -9.97
C HIS A 144 9.14 1.72 -9.50
N ALA A 145 9.29 2.67 -10.42
CA ALA A 145 9.46 4.09 -10.09
C ALA A 145 8.22 4.66 -9.38
N LEU A 146 7.02 4.38 -9.89
CA LEU A 146 5.76 4.76 -9.25
C LEU A 146 5.60 4.15 -7.86
N LEU A 147 5.89 2.86 -7.70
CA LEU A 147 5.86 2.22 -6.38
C LEU A 147 6.96 2.73 -5.44
N GLY A 148 8.06 3.27 -5.98
CA GLY A 148 9.05 3.99 -5.21
C GLY A 148 8.48 5.24 -4.55
N TYR A 149 7.62 6.00 -5.25
CA TYR A 149 6.91 7.13 -4.67
C TYR A 149 5.98 6.73 -3.52
N LEU A 150 5.38 5.55 -3.59
CA LEU A 150 4.50 5.00 -2.55
C LEU A 150 5.26 4.26 -1.43
N ASP A 151 6.58 4.38 -1.37
CA ASP A 151 7.35 3.76 -0.29
C ASP A 151 6.99 4.40 1.07
N PRO A 152 6.60 3.60 2.08
CA PRO A 152 6.20 4.13 3.38
C PRO A 152 7.27 4.98 4.05
N ALA A 153 8.56 4.64 3.89
CA ALA A 153 9.65 5.41 4.46
C ALA A 153 9.81 6.78 3.77
N LEU A 154 9.62 6.83 2.44
CA LEU A 154 9.61 8.09 1.71
C LEU A 154 8.41 8.95 2.09
N LEU A 155 7.20 8.40 2.10
CA LEU A 155 5.99 9.14 2.47
C LEU A 155 6.10 9.71 3.89
N ARG A 156 6.65 8.91 4.82
CA ARG A 156 6.95 9.35 6.18
C ARG A 156 7.93 10.51 6.20
N HIS A 157 9.07 10.38 5.53
CA HIS A 157 10.08 11.44 5.45
C HIS A 157 9.47 12.75 4.92
N LEU A 158 8.69 12.67 3.85
CA LEU A 158 8.05 13.83 3.25
C LEU A 158 7.02 14.48 4.19
N SER A 159 6.28 13.68 4.94
CA SER A 159 5.29 14.18 5.90
C SER A 159 5.92 14.78 7.14
N ASP A 160 6.85 14.05 7.79
CA ASP A 160 7.37 14.40 9.11
C ASP A 160 8.56 15.35 9.04
N GLN A 161 9.49 15.11 8.11
CA GLN A 161 10.73 15.90 8.01
C GLN A 161 10.56 17.10 7.07
N CYS A 162 9.87 16.90 5.94
CA CYS A 162 9.63 17.96 4.97
C CYS A 162 8.32 18.73 5.22
N HIS A 163 7.51 18.32 6.19
CA HIS A 163 6.23 18.93 6.57
C HIS A 163 5.25 19.10 5.39
N LEU A 164 5.29 18.17 4.43
CA LEU A 164 4.38 18.21 3.29
C LEU A 164 2.99 17.69 3.69
N PRO A 165 1.92 18.46 3.47
CA PRO A 165 0.58 18.01 3.79
C PRO A 165 0.14 16.87 2.85
N LEU A 166 -0.71 15.97 3.34
CA LEU A 166 -1.20 14.78 2.63
C LEU A 166 -1.70 15.13 1.21
N ARG A 167 -2.47 16.20 1.06
CA ARG A 167 -2.99 16.66 -0.24
C ARG A 167 -1.88 16.95 -1.26
N ARG A 168 -0.70 17.36 -0.80
CA ARG A 168 0.44 17.62 -1.69
C ARG A 168 1.11 16.33 -2.15
N LEU A 169 1.14 15.32 -1.29
CA LEU A 169 1.60 13.98 -1.65
C LEU A 169 0.65 13.32 -2.65
N GLU A 170 -0.66 13.43 -2.42
CA GLU A 170 -1.68 12.98 -3.39
C GLU A 170 -1.54 13.71 -4.74
N GLY A 171 -1.38 15.04 -4.70
CA GLY A 171 -1.16 15.84 -5.91
C GLY A 171 0.09 15.44 -6.69
N GLY A 172 1.19 15.16 -5.99
CA GLY A 172 2.43 14.66 -6.60
C GLY A 172 2.26 13.33 -7.31
N TRP A 173 1.49 12.41 -6.71
CA TRP A 173 1.13 11.15 -7.36
C TRP A 173 0.34 11.37 -8.65
N LEU A 174 -0.72 12.17 -8.58
CA LEU A 174 -1.58 12.48 -9.74
C LEU A 174 -0.79 13.15 -10.87
N GLU A 175 0.12 14.06 -10.51
CA GLU A 175 1.00 14.71 -11.48
C GLU A 175 1.96 13.72 -12.13
N LEU A 176 2.58 12.81 -11.37
CA LEU A 176 3.45 11.77 -11.92
C LEU A 176 2.71 10.88 -12.91
N VAL A 177 1.54 10.35 -12.54
CA VAL A 177 0.72 9.54 -13.43
C VAL A 177 0.36 10.33 -14.69
N THR A 178 -0.09 11.58 -14.54
CA THR A 178 -0.45 12.44 -15.68
C THR A 178 0.73 12.66 -16.63
N ARG A 179 1.93 12.94 -16.12
CA ARG A 179 3.13 13.16 -16.93
C ARG A 179 3.57 11.90 -17.66
N LEU A 180 3.56 10.76 -16.99
CA LEU A 180 3.93 9.47 -17.57
C LEU A 180 2.96 9.03 -18.68
N THR A 181 1.69 9.36 -18.54
CA THR A 181 0.65 8.94 -19.49
C THR A 181 0.38 9.93 -20.63
N ARG A 182 0.80 11.19 -20.54
CA ARG A 182 0.63 12.19 -21.62
C ARG A 182 1.56 12.01 -22.84
N GLY A 183 2.40 10.97 -22.86
CA GLY A 183 3.40 10.72 -23.90
C GLY A 183 4.69 11.46 -23.60
N ALA A 184 5.73 10.71 -23.23
CA ALA A 184 7.08 11.22 -23.26
C ALA A 184 7.44 11.61 -24.71
N PRO A 185 8.19 12.69 -24.95
CA PRO A 185 8.87 12.84 -26.22
C PRO A 185 9.69 11.57 -26.44
N THR A 186 9.64 11.01 -27.63
CA THR A 186 10.45 9.86 -28.05
C THR A 186 11.92 10.28 -28.00
N THR A 187 12.50 10.30 -26.82
CA THR A 187 13.95 10.43 -26.69
C THR A 187 14.49 9.04 -26.91
N ASP A 188 14.97 8.81 -28.10
CA ASP A 188 15.78 7.64 -28.47
C ASP A 188 17.04 7.66 -27.58
N TRP A 189 16.99 7.00 -26.47
CA TRP A 189 18.17 6.69 -25.66
C TRP A 189 18.93 5.60 -26.39
N GLY A 190 19.55 6.01 -27.49
CA GLY A 190 20.24 5.18 -28.45
C GLY A 190 20.93 3.99 -27.79
N ASN A 191 20.59 2.84 -28.31
CA ASN A 191 21.31 1.59 -28.14
C ASN A 191 22.71 1.72 -28.79
N GLY A 192 23.50 2.64 -28.29
CA GLY A 192 24.84 2.95 -28.78
C GLY A 192 25.89 2.27 -27.94
N ALA A 193 26.10 0.96 -28.11
CA ALA A 193 27.38 0.34 -27.84
C ALA A 193 27.37 -1.14 -28.17
N ALA A 194 27.38 -1.48 -29.45
CA ALA A 194 27.98 -2.73 -29.91
C ALA A 194 28.57 -2.44 -31.28
N GLY A 195 29.71 -1.80 -31.29
CA GLY A 195 30.46 -1.47 -32.50
C GLY A 195 31.94 -1.68 -32.29
N SER A 196 32.41 -2.80 -32.82
CA SER A 196 33.73 -3.03 -33.40
C SER A 196 34.96 -2.93 -32.47
N SER A 197 35.50 -4.10 -32.19
CA SER A 197 36.96 -4.26 -32.14
C SER A 197 37.34 -5.22 -33.24
N SER A 198 37.94 -4.66 -34.28
CA SER A 198 38.83 -5.40 -35.21
C SER A 198 40.21 -5.51 -34.60
#